data_f37de116921348b605b4089b8e5dbe81
#
_entry.id   f37de116921348b605b4089b8e5dbe81
#
_cell.length_a   1.000
_cell.length_b   1.000
_cell.length_c   1.000
_cell.angle_alpha   90.00
_cell.angle_beta   90.00
_cell.angle_gamma   90.00
#
_symmetry.space_group_name_H-M   'P 1'
#
loop_
_entity.id
_entity.type
_entity.pdbx_description
1 polymer ?
#
loop_
_entity_poly.entity_id
_entity_poly.type
_entity_poly.pdbx_seq_one_letter_code
_entity_poly.pdbx_strand_id
1 'polypeptide(L)'
;MENKISFKQVVQKTCLTIIVEFVIAILLLYLLPLLSISIKVAGEETAHPVLLNIFSWIYICIALLLIVSFNIRQLLLKIHKEMNIVYHQSMWLESSDLTESLMITEFIETNQKINQMQQQIEGMLEKERQQKEALVFKVSAASHDLKTPLTVIQGNSELLSHSAIEEKYLPYIQDINIASNRMIEYINRLLLYSKTFYENENERKEYCLQDVLESIEQEIHYLLKDKTIVTFQYDEQLDKNTTVYLHLNYVLRALMNMMQNALEYSKADKKTIKVDLQYAHQQLVISVWNNGAHLTDETLQHADSLFYRKDKNRNLNDDHFGIGLAFVKRVSELHHGTLEIKNEDDGVKVKISVYTGKNKK
;
A
#
# COMPACT_ATOMS: atom_id res chain seq x y z
N MET A 1 -12.96 -1.67 -41.32
CA MET A 1 -13.31 -2.89 -40.57
C MET A 1 -12.17 -3.87 -40.76
N GLU A 2 -11.20 -3.90 -39.85
CA GLU A 2 -10.13 -4.89 -39.92
C GLU A 2 -10.71 -6.25 -39.49
N ASN A 3 -10.47 -7.26 -40.32
CA ASN A 3 -10.97 -8.62 -40.09
C ASN A 3 -10.31 -9.19 -38.84
N LYS A 4 -11.05 -9.24 -37.74
CA LYS A 4 -10.65 -9.94 -36.49
C LYS A 4 -10.51 -11.43 -36.82
N ILE A 5 -9.39 -12.02 -36.47
CA ILE A 5 -9.03 -13.40 -36.77
C ILE A 5 -8.79 -14.14 -35.44
N SER A 6 -9.41 -15.33 -35.25
CA SER A 6 -9.14 -16.18 -34.12
C SER A 6 -7.71 -16.73 -34.18
N PHE A 7 -7.07 -16.94 -33.02
CA PHE A 7 -5.78 -17.59 -32.91
C PHE A 7 -5.70 -18.92 -33.66
N LYS A 8 -6.79 -19.71 -33.60
CA LYS A 8 -6.93 -20.95 -34.35
C LYS A 8 -6.85 -20.71 -35.87
N GLN A 9 -7.48 -19.65 -36.37
CA GLN A 9 -7.43 -19.30 -37.79
C GLN A 9 -6.05 -18.81 -38.21
N VAL A 10 -5.34 -18.09 -37.35
CA VAL A 10 -3.94 -17.68 -37.61
C VAL A 10 -3.04 -18.90 -37.75
N VAL A 11 -3.14 -19.86 -36.86
CA VAL A 11 -2.38 -21.12 -36.92
C VAL A 11 -2.75 -21.92 -38.13
N GLN A 12 -4.06 -22.09 -38.46
CA GLN A 12 -4.51 -22.80 -39.65
C GLN A 12 -4.01 -22.15 -40.96
N LYS A 13 -4.03 -20.82 -41.03
CA LYS A 13 -3.51 -20.07 -42.17
C LYS A 13 -2.01 -20.29 -42.35
N THR A 14 -1.26 -20.25 -41.24
CA THR A 14 0.20 -20.51 -41.26
C THR A 14 0.51 -21.94 -41.68
N CYS A 15 -0.23 -22.94 -41.21
CA CYS A 15 -0.10 -24.34 -41.65
C CYS A 15 -0.41 -24.47 -43.15
N LEU A 16 -1.47 -23.84 -43.65
CA LEU A 16 -1.82 -23.86 -45.06
C LEU A 16 -0.72 -23.22 -45.92
N THR A 17 -0.16 -22.08 -45.48
CA THR A 17 0.95 -21.41 -46.14
C THR A 17 2.16 -22.32 -46.26
N ILE A 18 2.55 -23.00 -45.15
CA ILE A 18 3.67 -23.98 -45.13
C ILE A 18 3.41 -25.09 -46.18
N ILE A 19 2.19 -25.64 -46.23
CA ILE A 19 1.84 -26.71 -47.18
C ILE A 19 1.97 -26.20 -48.62
N VAL A 20 1.45 -25.02 -48.92
CA VAL A 20 1.51 -24.42 -50.27
C VAL A 20 2.97 -24.17 -50.69
N GLU A 21 3.77 -23.52 -49.81
CA GLU A 21 5.17 -23.23 -50.07
C GLU A 21 6.00 -24.54 -50.27
N PHE A 22 5.68 -25.57 -49.51
CA PHE A 22 6.32 -26.88 -49.65
C PHE A 22 5.94 -27.56 -50.99
N VAL A 23 4.68 -27.52 -51.39
CA VAL A 23 4.24 -28.01 -52.73
C VAL A 23 4.96 -27.28 -53.84
N ILE A 24 5.08 -25.94 -53.73
CA ILE A 24 5.81 -25.13 -54.75
C ILE A 24 7.27 -25.53 -54.78
N ALA A 25 7.94 -25.75 -53.60
CA ALA A 25 9.33 -26.18 -53.54
C ALA A 25 9.55 -27.54 -54.22
N ILE A 26 8.64 -28.51 -54.02
CA ILE A 26 8.66 -29.79 -54.72
C ILE A 26 8.47 -29.62 -56.24
N LEU A 27 7.52 -28.80 -56.67
CA LEU A 27 7.21 -28.56 -58.07
C LEU A 27 8.41 -27.91 -58.77
N LEU A 28 9.09 -26.98 -58.16
CA LEU A 28 10.32 -26.37 -58.64
C LEU A 28 11.43 -27.42 -58.79
N LEU A 29 11.58 -28.39 -57.84
CA LEU A 29 12.54 -29.46 -57.97
C LEU A 29 12.31 -30.33 -59.18
N TYR A 30 11.04 -30.61 -59.56
CA TYR A 30 10.68 -31.39 -60.75
C TYR A 30 10.81 -30.60 -62.05
N LEU A 31 10.71 -29.26 -62.01
CA LEU A 31 10.88 -28.39 -63.19
C LEU A 31 12.36 -28.11 -63.52
N LEU A 32 13.27 -28.16 -62.52
CA LEU A 32 14.71 -27.96 -62.71
C LEU A 32 15.37 -28.87 -63.78
N PRO A 33 15.09 -30.18 -63.84
CA PRO A 33 15.57 -31.04 -64.91
C PRO A 33 15.09 -30.71 -66.31
N LEU A 34 13.88 -30.14 -66.42
CA LEU A 34 13.31 -29.70 -67.72
C LEU A 34 13.98 -28.42 -68.24
N LEU A 35 14.55 -27.61 -67.33
CA LEU A 35 15.32 -26.40 -67.66
C LEU A 35 16.82 -26.67 -67.77
N SER A 36 17.30 -27.85 -67.40
CA SER A 36 18.69 -28.22 -67.56
C SER A 36 18.99 -28.39 -69.05
N ILE A 37 19.46 -27.30 -69.62
CA ILE A 37 20.21 -27.36 -70.91
C ILE A 37 21.30 -28.42 -70.68
N SER A 38 21.21 -29.49 -71.46
CA SER A 38 22.21 -30.54 -71.46
C SER A 38 23.57 -29.92 -71.79
N ILE A 39 24.38 -29.58 -70.80
CA ILE A 39 25.77 -29.30 -71.03
C ILE A 39 26.39 -30.69 -71.25
N LYS A 40 26.41 -31.09 -72.52
CA LYS A 40 27.22 -32.20 -72.97
C LYS A 40 28.70 -31.83 -72.78
N VAL A 41 29.24 -32.08 -71.63
CA VAL A 41 30.69 -32.18 -71.47
C VAL A 41 31.04 -33.51 -72.03
N ALA A 42 31.94 -33.48 -73.03
CA ALA A 42 32.38 -34.62 -73.77
C ALA A 42 32.87 -35.73 -72.82
N GLY A 43 32.20 -36.86 -72.92
CA GLY A 43 32.88 -38.16 -72.76
C GLY A 43 32.74 -38.96 -71.50
N GLU A 44 31.76 -38.74 -70.56
CA GLU A 44 31.39 -39.77 -69.58
C GLU A 44 29.98 -39.56 -69.01
N GLU A 45 29.06 -40.46 -69.37
CA GLU A 45 27.78 -40.67 -68.68
C GLU A 45 28.06 -41.48 -67.43
N THR A 46 28.33 -40.80 -66.32
CA THR A 46 28.33 -41.45 -65.00
C THR A 46 27.82 -40.49 -63.91
N ALA A 47 26.63 -39.96 -64.10
CA ALA A 47 25.86 -39.50 -62.98
C ALA A 47 25.07 -40.69 -62.44
N HIS A 48 25.58 -41.36 -61.40
CA HIS A 48 24.88 -42.46 -60.72
C HIS A 48 23.48 -41.98 -60.30
N PRO A 49 22.37 -42.59 -60.77
CA PRO A 49 21.01 -42.16 -60.44
C PRO A 49 20.71 -42.15 -58.96
N VAL A 50 21.48 -42.94 -58.19
CA VAL A 50 21.41 -42.99 -56.73
C VAL A 50 21.86 -41.68 -56.07
N LEU A 51 22.96 -41.07 -56.57
CA LEU A 51 23.46 -39.78 -56.07
C LEU A 51 22.49 -38.64 -56.30
N LEU A 52 21.88 -38.55 -57.47
CA LEU A 52 20.86 -37.56 -57.79
C LEU A 52 19.63 -37.66 -56.92
N ASN A 53 19.19 -38.88 -56.60
CA ASN A 53 18.09 -39.10 -55.68
C ASN A 53 18.44 -38.66 -54.24
N ILE A 54 19.63 -38.94 -53.77
CA ILE A 54 20.09 -38.52 -52.43
C ILE A 54 20.12 -36.97 -52.34
N PHE A 55 20.67 -36.28 -53.33
CA PHE A 55 20.67 -34.80 -53.36
C PHE A 55 19.26 -34.21 -53.40
N SER A 56 18.33 -34.82 -54.13
CA SER A 56 16.94 -34.41 -54.16
C SER A 56 16.26 -34.52 -52.78
N TRP A 57 16.44 -35.61 -52.08
CA TRP A 57 15.92 -35.79 -50.74
C TRP A 57 16.53 -34.82 -49.73
N ILE A 58 17.85 -34.56 -49.80
CA ILE A 58 18.53 -33.55 -48.97
C ILE A 58 17.94 -32.17 -49.24
N TYR A 59 17.72 -31.79 -50.53
CA TYR A 59 17.11 -30.51 -50.87
C TYR A 59 15.69 -30.37 -50.31
N ILE A 60 14.84 -31.40 -50.44
CA ILE A 60 13.47 -31.40 -49.90
C ILE A 60 13.50 -31.21 -48.36
N CYS A 61 14.39 -31.93 -47.67
CA CYS A 61 14.52 -31.81 -46.20
C CYS A 61 14.99 -30.43 -45.78
N ILE A 62 15.98 -29.85 -46.45
CA ILE A 62 16.46 -28.49 -46.16
C ILE A 62 15.40 -27.43 -46.47
N ALA A 63 14.74 -27.55 -47.66
CA ALA A 63 13.68 -26.63 -48.05
C ALA A 63 12.51 -26.65 -47.04
N LEU A 64 12.08 -27.84 -46.63
CA LEU A 64 11.03 -28.00 -45.62
C LEU A 64 11.44 -27.34 -44.29
N LEU A 65 12.67 -27.60 -43.83
CA LEU A 65 13.18 -27.06 -42.58
C LEU A 65 13.25 -25.52 -42.60
N LEU A 66 13.71 -24.94 -43.73
CA LEU A 66 13.76 -23.47 -43.89
C LEU A 66 12.36 -22.86 -43.96
N ILE A 67 11.43 -23.45 -44.72
CA ILE A 67 10.02 -22.98 -44.84
C ILE A 67 9.35 -23.01 -43.48
N VAL A 68 9.44 -24.13 -42.73
CA VAL A 68 8.83 -24.28 -41.42
C VAL A 68 9.48 -23.32 -40.46
N SER A 69 10.80 -23.21 -40.40
CA SER A 69 11.51 -22.29 -39.50
C SER A 69 11.10 -20.82 -39.75
N PHE A 70 11.04 -20.42 -41.02
CA PHE A 70 10.66 -19.06 -41.40
C PHE A 70 9.23 -18.75 -40.98
N ASN A 71 8.25 -19.61 -41.28
CA ASN A 71 6.84 -19.41 -40.94
C ASN A 71 6.60 -19.44 -39.42
N ILE A 72 7.26 -20.33 -38.69
CA ILE A 72 7.19 -20.35 -37.23
C ILE A 72 7.74 -19.05 -36.66
N ARG A 73 8.88 -18.57 -37.15
CA ARG A 73 9.44 -17.29 -36.71
C ARG A 73 8.48 -16.13 -36.93
N GLN A 74 7.83 -16.04 -38.11
CA GLN A 74 6.84 -15.01 -38.41
C GLN A 74 5.64 -15.10 -37.46
N LEU A 75 5.14 -16.30 -37.19
CA LEU A 75 4.06 -16.52 -36.24
C LEU A 75 4.43 -16.07 -34.83
N LEU A 76 5.62 -16.45 -34.34
CA LEU A 76 6.10 -16.06 -33.01
C LEU A 76 6.28 -14.54 -32.89
N LEU A 77 6.82 -13.88 -33.91
CA LEU A 77 6.96 -12.42 -33.91
C LEU A 77 5.60 -11.73 -33.84
N LYS A 78 4.60 -12.24 -34.56
CA LYS A 78 3.23 -11.69 -34.52
C LYS A 78 2.60 -11.87 -33.13
N ILE A 79 2.69 -13.05 -32.55
CA ILE A 79 2.18 -13.33 -31.19
C ILE A 79 2.89 -12.45 -30.16
N HIS A 80 4.23 -12.36 -30.26
CA HIS A 80 5.03 -11.53 -29.34
C HIS A 80 4.62 -10.05 -29.41
N LYS A 81 4.41 -9.52 -30.63
CA LYS A 81 3.96 -8.14 -30.82
C LYS A 81 2.61 -7.89 -30.12
N GLU A 82 1.61 -8.74 -30.37
CA GLU A 82 0.29 -8.58 -29.76
C GLU A 82 0.29 -8.77 -28.24
N MET A 83 1.07 -9.72 -27.74
CA MET A 83 1.25 -9.93 -26.31
C MET A 83 1.92 -8.72 -25.65
N ASN A 84 2.90 -8.10 -26.30
CA ASN A 84 3.58 -6.92 -25.81
C ASN A 84 2.62 -5.70 -25.72
N ILE A 85 1.71 -5.54 -26.68
CA ILE A 85 0.68 -4.50 -26.64
C ILE A 85 -0.21 -4.70 -25.42
N VAL A 86 -0.74 -5.92 -25.19
CA VAL A 86 -1.58 -6.22 -24.01
C VAL A 86 -0.81 -5.98 -22.72
N TYR A 87 0.44 -6.40 -22.66
CA TYR A 87 1.29 -6.21 -21.47
C TYR A 87 1.50 -4.72 -21.16
N HIS A 88 1.86 -3.91 -22.15
CA HIS A 88 2.06 -2.48 -21.97
C HIS A 88 0.77 -1.74 -21.60
N GLN A 89 -0.36 -2.07 -22.24
CA GLN A 89 -1.65 -1.50 -21.87
C GLN A 89 -2.08 -1.86 -20.44
N SER A 90 -1.69 -3.03 -19.94
CA SER A 90 -2.00 -3.43 -18.56
C SER A 90 -1.11 -2.78 -17.50
N MET A 91 0.10 -2.34 -17.85
CA MET A 91 1.05 -1.75 -16.89
C MET A 91 0.95 -0.23 -16.75
N TRP A 92 0.46 0.47 -17.75
CA TRP A 92 0.42 1.94 -17.74
C TRP A 92 -1.00 2.44 -17.60
N LEU A 93 -1.30 3.08 -16.49
CA LEU A 93 -2.52 3.87 -16.25
C LEU A 93 -2.61 5.13 -17.14
N GLU A 94 -1.58 5.44 -17.89
CA GLU A 94 -1.60 6.54 -18.84
C GLU A 94 -1.99 6.03 -20.24
N SER A 95 -3.11 6.54 -20.72
CA SER A 95 -3.58 6.41 -22.09
C SER A 95 -2.54 6.96 -23.07
N SER A 96 -1.52 6.17 -23.38
CA SER A 96 -0.74 6.45 -24.57
C SER A 96 -1.59 6.04 -25.77
N ASP A 97 -1.75 6.96 -26.72
CA ASP A 97 -2.35 6.77 -28.05
C ASP A 97 -1.59 5.71 -28.87
N LEU A 98 -1.49 4.49 -28.35
CA LEU A 98 -1.08 3.35 -29.14
C LEU A 98 -2.29 2.86 -29.92
N THR A 99 -2.54 3.51 -31.05
CA THR A 99 -3.55 3.14 -32.07
C THR A 99 -3.24 1.85 -32.81
N GLU A 100 -2.34 1.00 -32.31
CA GLU A 100 -2.13 -0.33 -32.87
C GLU A 100 -3.27 -1.26 -32.45
N SER A 101 -4.17 -1.55 -33.44
CA SER A 101 -5.28 -2.45 -33.19
C SER A 101 -4.81 -3.89 -33.03
N LEU A 102 -5.26 -4.54 -31.97
CA LEU A 102 -5.10 -5.99 -31.80
C LEU A 102 -5.91 -6.72 -32.89
N MET A 103 -5.31 -7.73 -33.51
CA MET A 103 -5.92 -8.51 -34.57
C MET A 103 -6.47 -9.86 -34.10
N ILE A 104 -5.86 -10.45 -33.06
CA ILE A 104 -6.25 -11.76 -32.57
C ILE A 104 -7.39 -11.60 -31.57
N THR A 105 -8.52 -12.27 -31.80
CA THR A 105 -9.75 -12.13 -31.00
C THR A 105 -9.55 -12.46 -29.53
N GLU A 106 -8.78 -13.48 -29.22
CA GLU A 106 -8.50 -13.91 -27.85
C GLU A 106 -7.69 -12.85 -27.06
N PHE A 107 -6.78 -12.13 -27.71
CA PHE A 107 -6.06 -11.03 -27.08
C PHE A 107 -6.96 -9.81 -26.89
N ILE A 108 -7.87 -9.53 -27.84
CA ILE A 108 -8.86 -8.45 -27.69
C ILE A 108 -9.77 -8.71 -26.49
N GLU A 109 -10.30 -9.93 -26.36
CA GLU A 109 -11.16 -10.31 -25.23
C GLU A 109 -10.43 -10.23 -23.89
N THR A 110 -9.17 -10.67 -23.85
CA THR A 110 -8.34 -10.60 -22.64
C THR A 110 -8.10 -9.14 -22.26
N ASN A 111 -7.74 -8.30 -23.21
CA ASN A 111 -7.52 -6.87 -22.97
C ASN A 111 -8.80 -6.17 -22.49
N GLN A 112 -9.95 -6.50 -23.10
CA GLN A 112 -11.24 -5.96 -22.64
C GLN A 112 -11.55 -6.37 -21.19
N LYS A 113 -11.28 -7.62 -20.81
CA LYS A 113 -11.45 -8.07 -19.42
C LYS A 113 -10.52 -7.35 -18.46
N ILE A 114 -9.25 -7.18 -18.84
CA ILE A 114 -8.28 -6.42 -18.03
C ILE A 114 -8.76 -4.98 -17.82
N ASN A 115 -9.18 -4.29 -18.89
CA ASN A 115 -9.69 -2.92 -18.79
C ASN A 115 -10.95 -2.83 -17.93
N GLN A 116 -11.87 -3.79 -18.04
CA GLN A 116 -13.05 -3.86 -17.20
C GLN A 116 -12.67 -4.05 -15.71
N MET A 117 -11.71 -4.93 -15.42
CA MET A 117 -11.22 -5.13 -14.05
C MET A 117 -10.56 -3.86 -13.49
N GLN A 118 -9.75 -3.17 -14.30
CA GLN A 118 -9.13 -1.89 -13.90
C GLN A 118 -10.19 -0.85 -13.57
N GLN A 119 -11.18 -0.66 -14.43
CA GLN A 119 -12.30 0.28 -14.19
C GLN A 119 -13.11 -0.10 -12.92
N GLN A 120 -13.31 -1.40 -12.67
CA GLN A 120 -13.97 -1.84 -11.44
C GLN A 120 -13.13 -1.54 -10.19
N ILE A 121 -11.82 -1.77 -10.25
CA ILE A 121 -10.90 -1.46 -9.15
C ILE A 121 -10.88 0.05 -8.89
N GLU A 122 -10.72 0.87 -9.92
CA GLU A 122 -10.76 2.34 -9.80
C GLU A 122 -12.09 2.83 -9.22
N GLY A 123 -13.21 2.29 -9.69
CA GLY A 123 -14.53 2.61 -9.15
C GLY A 123 -14.71 2.19 -7.69
N MET A 124 -14.13 1.05 -7.27
CA MET A 124 -14.15 0.63 -5.87
C MET A 124 -13.28 1.54 -4.99
N LEU A 125 -12.07 1.89 -5.43
CA LEU A 125 -11.18 2.79 -4.72
C LEU A 125 -11.80 4.18 -4.55
N GLU A 126 -12.39 4.71 -5.61
CA GLU A 126 -13.08 6.01 -5.55
C GLU A 126 -14.28 5.98 -4.61
N LYS A 127 -15.07 4.92 -4.64
CA LYS A 127 -16.19 4.73 -3.70
C LYS A 127 -15.72 4.62 -2.25
N GLU A 128 -14.63 3.89 -2.01
CA GLU A 128 -14.03 3.80 -0.68
C GLU A 128 -13.54 5.17 -0.18
N ARG A 129 -12.86 5.93 -1.08
CA ARG A 129 -12.42 7.29 -0.78
C ARG A 129 -13.61 8.20 -0.41
N GLN A 130 -14.66 8.19 -1.21
CA GLN A 130 -15.88 8.99 -0.95
C GLN A 130 -16.55 8.60 0.36
N GLN A 131 -16.61 7.32 0.70
CA GLN A 131 -17.16 6.86 1.97
C GLN A 131 -16.32 7.34 3.16
N LYS A 132 -14.98 7.30 3.06
CA LYS A 132 -14.08 7.84 4.08
C LYS A 132 -14.28 9.34 4.24
N GLU A 133 -14.30 10.10 3.15
CA GLU A 133 -14.54 11.55 3.18
C GLU A 133 -15.90 11.90 3.79
N ALA A 134 -16.97 11.20 3.40
CA ALA A 134 -18.30 11.40 3.97
C ALA A 134 -18.34 11.10 5.47
N LEU A 135 -17.66 10.05 5.93
CA LEU A 135 -17.55 9.73 7.35
C LEU A 135 -16.88 10.86 8.12
N VAL A 136 -15.75 11.32 7.63
CA VAL A 136 -14.96 12.38 8.25
C VAL A 136 -15.77 13.69 8.31
N PHE A 137 -16.44 14.05 7.21
CA PHE A 137 -17.33 15.23 7.18
C PHE A 137 -18.45 15.13 8.23
N LYS A 138 -19.12 13.96 8.32
CA LYS A 138 -20.18 13.74 9.31
C LYS A 138 -19.64 13.81 10.74
N VAL A 139 -18.47 13.23 11.02
CA VAL A 139 -17.82 13.30 12.33
C VAL A 139 -17.46 14.74 12.67
N SER A 140 -16.91 15.50 11.72
CA SER A 140 -16.55 16.90 11.92
C SER A 140 -17.77 17.79 12.23
N ALA A 141 -18.85 17.64 11.45
CA ALA A 141 -20.09 18.37 11.66
C ALA A 141 -20.73 18.03 13.01
N ALA A 142 -20.91 16.73 13.31
CA ALA A 142 -21.47 16.29 14.59
C ALA A 142 -20.63 16.76 15.79
N SER A 143 -19.30 16.76 15.64
CA SER A 143 -18.38 17.23 16.69
C SER A 143 -18.55 18.73 16.98
N HIS A 144 -18.71 19.55 15.93
CA HIS A 144 -18.98 20.96 16.09
C HIS A 144 -20.31 21.19 16.79
N ASP A 145 -21.38 20.49 16.39
CA ASP A 145 -22.71 20.64 16.92
C ASP A 145 -22.83 20.14 18.37
N LEU A 146 -22.02 19.17 18.77
CA LEU A 146 -21.95 18.71 20.16
C LEU A 146 -21.09 19.61 21.05
N LYS A 147 -20.04 20.23 20.53
CA LYS A 147 -19.17 21.11 21.31
C LYS A 147 -19.90 22.32 21.86
N THR A 148 -20.80 22.91 21.08
CA THR A 148 -21.56 24.10 21.48
C THR A 148 -22.42 23.88 22.73
N PRO A 149 -23.34 22.88 22.80
CA PRO A 149 -24.15 22.64 24.00
C PRO A 149 -23.31 22.23 25.20
N LEU A 150 -22.20 21.47 24.97
CA LEU A 150 -21.28 21.09 26.05
C LEU A 150 -20.55 22.28 26.65
N THR A 151 -20.15 23.26 25.86
CA THR A 151 -19.56 24.50 26.34
C THR A 151 -20.54 25.30 27.18
N VAL A 152 -21.84 25.31 26.80
CA VAL A 152 -22.90 25.93 27.60
C VAL A 152 -23.12 25.22 28.93
N ILE A 153 -23.18 23.89 28.93
CA ILE A 153 -23.29 23.05 30.13
C ILE A 153 -22.12 23.31 31.06
N GLN A 154 -20.91 23.31 30.53
CA GLN A 154 -19.68 23.57 31.28
C GLN A 154 -19.68 24.96 31.90
N GLY A 155 -19.98 26.02 31.10
CA GLY A 155 -20.00 27.40 31.60
C GLY A 155 -21.05 27.61 32.68
N ASN A 156 -22.26 27.03 32.53
CA ASN A 156 -23.29 27.10 33.56
C ASN A 156 -22.89 26.36 34.85
N SER A 157 -22.26 25.19 34.72
CA SER A 157 -21.76 24.40 35.85
C SER A 157 -20.64 25.13 36.60
N GLU A 158 -19.72 25.80 35.87
CA GLU A 158 -18.69 26.66 36.47
C GLU A 158 -19.28 27.85 37.21
N LEU A 159 -20.26 28.54 36.61
CA LEU A 159 -20.98 29.64 37.27
C LEU A 159 -21.69 29.18 38.54
N LEU A 160 -22.35 28.03 38.50
CA LEU A 160 -23.00 27.44 39.68
C LEU A 160 -22.00 27.07 40.78
N SER A 161 -20.81 26.57 40.42
CA SER A 161 -19.77 26.21 41.40
C SER A 161 -19.22 27.42 42.18
N HIS A 162 -19.29 28.61 41.57
CA HIS A 162 -18.86 29.88 42.20
C HIS A 162 -20.01 30.63 42.88
N SER A 163 -21.25 30.14 42.82
CA SER A 163 -22.41 30.74 43.43
C SER A 163 -22.65 30.23 44.85
N ALA A 164 -23.40 30.95 45.65
CA ALA A 164 -23.80 30.52 47.01
C ALA A 164 -24.86 29.39 46.92
N ILE A 165 -24.39 28.18 46.63
CA ILE A 165 -25.21 26.97 46.53
C ILE A 165 -24.99 26.13 47.81
N GLU A 166 -26.05 25.44 48.26
CA GLU A 166 -25.95 24.49 49.36
C GLU A 166 -24.89 23.40 49.06
N GLU A 167 -23.98 23.13 50.01
CA GLU A 167 -22.87 22.19 49.83
C GLU A 167 -23.29 20.83 49.30
N LYS A 168 -24.49 20.37 49.60
CA LYS A 168 -25.00 19.08 49.10
C LYS A 168 -25.09 18.99 47.56
N TYR A 169 -25.12 20.11 46.85
CA TYR A 169 -25.23 20.17 45.38
C TYR A 169 -23.86 20.28 44.69
N LEU A 170 -22.80 20.65 45.43
CA LEU A 170 -21.46 20.82 44.86
C LEU A 170 -20.91 19.54 44.16
N PRO A 171 -21.09 18.31 44.70
CA PRO A 171 -20.64 17.10 44.04
C PRO A 171 -21.28 16.89 42.66
N TYR A 172 -22.60 17.19 42.54
CA TYR A 172 -23.31 17.04 41.26
C TYR A 172 -22.83 18.03 40.21
N ILE A 173 -22.50 19.26 40.63
CA ILE A 173 -21.91 20.27 39.74
C ILE A 173 -20.53 19.85 39.29
N GLN A 174 -19.70 19.30 40.18
CA GLN A 174 -18.37 18.74 39.83
C GLN A 174 -18.50 17.58 38.86
N ASP A 175 -19.46 16.67 39.08
CA ASP A 175 -19.69 15.54 38.16
C ASP A 175 -20.10 16.02 36.76
N ILE A 176 -20.95 17.04 36.66
CA ILE A 176 -21.36 17.66 35.38
C ILE A 176 -20.13 18.27 34.69
N ASN A 177 -19.28 19.00 35.41
CA ASN A 177 -18.06 19.59 34.85
C ASN A 177 -17.12 18.52 34.34
N ILE A 178 -16.87 17.46 35.12
CA ILE A 178 -16.01 16.33 34.73
C ILE A 178 -16.58 15.66 33.47
N ALA A 179 -17.87 15.37 33.45
CA ALA A 179 -18.53 14.73 32.29
C ALA A 179 -18.45 15.60 31.03
N SER A 180 -18.70 16.91 31.14
CA SER A 180 -18.63 17.85 30.02
C SER A 180 -17.21 17.96 29.47
N ASN A 181 -16.20 18.11 30.32
CA ASN A 181 -14.80 18.17 29.91
C ASN A 181 -14.38 16.89 29.17
N ARG A 182 -14.79 15.74 29.64
CA ARG A 182 -14.53 14.45 28.98
C ARG A 182 -15.17 14.37 27.60
N MET A 183 -16.40 14.80 27.44
CA MET A 183 -17.06 14.81 26.14
C MET A 183 -16.36 15.74 25.16
N ILE A 184 -15.91 16.92 25.61
CA ILE A 184 -15.13 17.86 24.79
C ILE A 184 -13.79 17.20 24.37
N GLU A 185 -13.11 16.52 25.28
CA GLU A 185 -11.85 15.84 24.99
C GLU A 185 -12.07 14.69 23.99
N TYR A 186 -13.11 13.88 24.18
CA TYR A 186 -13.49 12.82 23.25
C TYR A 186 -13.70 13.34 21.84
N ILE A 187 -14.51 14.42 21.72
CA ILE A 187 -14.79 15.07 20.45
C ILE A 187 -13.51 15.60 19.80
N ASN A 188 -12.62 16.25 20.57
CA ASN A 188 -11.35 16.77 20.05
C ASN A 188 -10.42 15.64 19.57
N ARG A 189 -10.34 14.52 20.29
CA ARG A 189 -9.55 13.33 19.87
C ARG A 189 -10.12 12.71 18.59
N LEU A 190 -11.45 12.61 18.48
CA LEU A 190 -12.10 12.08 17.29
C LEU A 190 -11.92 13.00 16.07
N LEU A 191 -12.01 14.32 16.26
CA LEU A 191 -11.73 15.31 15.22
C LEU A 191 -10.28 15.22 14.73
N LEU A 192 -9.34 15.11 15.66
CA LEU A 192 -7.92 14.98 15.31
C LEU A 192 -7.67 13.69 14.52
N TYR A 193 -8.25 12.57 14.95
CA TYR A 193 -8.20 11.30 14.21
C TYR A 193 -8.78 11.46 12.80
N SER A 194 -9.95 12.09 12.68
CA SER A 194 -10.60 12.29 11.40
C SER A 194 -9.78 13.18 10.45
N LYS A 195 -9.11 14.23 10.97
CA LYS A 195 -8.25 15.10 10.16
C LYS A 195 -7.11 14.35 9.47
N THR A 196 -6.57 13.29 10.07
CA THR A 196 -5.49 12.50 9.46
C THR A 196 -5.88 11.83 8.14
N PHE A 197 -7.17 11.74 7.81
CA PHE A 197 -7.64 11.20 6.52
C PHE A 197 -7.63 12.25 5.39
N TYR A 198 -7.58 13.54 5.71
CA TYR A 198 -7.47 14.63 4.73
C TYR A 198 -6.03 15.07 4.48
N GLU A 199 -5.14 14.75 5.40
CA GLU A 199 -3.74 15.09 5.24
C GLU A 199 -3.14 14.31 4.08
N ASN A 200 -2.49 15.05 3.20
CA ASN A 200 -1.76 14.49 2.08
C ASN A 200 -0.30 14.26 2.47
N GLU A 201 0.29 13.22 1.94
CA GLU A 201 1.72 12.94 2.09
C GLU A 201 2.60 14.12 1.66
N ASN A 202 2.11 14.94 0.72
CA ASN A 202 2.82 16.12 0.22
C ASN A 202 2.86 17.28 1.23
N GLU A 203 2.13 17.21 2.33
CA GLU A 203 2.09 18.23 3.39
C GLU A 203 3.12 17.96 4.50
N ARG A 204 3.90 16.87 4.38
CA ARG A 204 5.04 16.62 5.26
C ARG A 204 6.04 17.75 5.15
N LYS A 205 6.43 18.31 6.31
CA LYS A 205 7.40 19.39 6.39
C LYS A 205 8.81 18.84 6.60
N GLU A 206 9.77 19.62 6.16
CA GLU A 206 11.18 19.35 6.34
C GLU A 206 11.64 19.76 7.74
N TYR A 207 12.37 18.87 8.40
CA TYR A 207 12.97 19.10 9.72
C TYR A 207 14.40 18.55 9.75
N CYS A 208 15.24 19.10 10.64
CA CYS A 208 16.46 18.44 11.04
C CYS A 208 16.14 17.30 12.02
N LEU A 209 16.78 16.16 11.88
CA LEU A 209 16.56 15.03 12.80
C LEU A 209 16.82 15.40 14.26
N GLN A 210 17.80 16.28 14.51
CA GLN A 210 18.07 16.81 15.84
C GLN A 210 16.85 17.52 16.43
N ASP A 211 16.19 18.40 15.67
CA ASP A 211 15.02 19.15 16.15
C ASP A 211 13.86 18.20 16.49
N VAL A 212 13.72 17.12 15.72
CA VAL A 212 12.71 16.06 15.99
C VAL A 212 13.03 15.33 17.28
N LEU A 213 14.30 14.94 17.51
CA LEU A 213 14.74 14.27 18.74
C LEU A 213 14.53 15.16 19.98
N GLU A 214 14.91 16.42 19.89
CA GLU A 214 14.70 17.41 20.96
C GLU A 214 13.21 17.61 21.29
N SER A 215 12.36 17.70 20.24
CA SER A 215 10.91 17.80 20.43
C SER A 215 10.32 16.57 21.12
N ILE A 216 10.79 15.37 20.75
CA ILE A 216 10.37 14.12 21.39
C ILE A 216 10.80 14.09 22.85
N GLU A 217 12.04 14.47 23.16
CA GLU A 217 12.56 14.51 24.52
C GLU A 217 11.79 15.49 25.40
N GLN A 218 11.45 16.68 24.87
CA GLN A 218 10.64 17.68 25.56
C GLN A 218 9.24 17.14 25.90
N GLU A 219 8.57 16.47 24.96
CA GLU A 219 7.25 15.87 25.21
C GLU A 219 7.31 14.75 26.26
N ILE A 220 8.36 13.91 26.24
CA ILE A 220 8.57 12.89 27.27
C ILE A 220 8.72 13.54 28.64
N HIS A 221 9.55 14.57 28.75
CA HIS A 221 9.75 15.29 30.03
C HIS A 221 8.48 15.95 30.55
N TYR A 222 7.65 16.51 29.65
CA TYR A 222 6.39 17.13 30.06
C TYR A 222 5.38 16.15 30.66
N LEU A 223 5.37 14.90 30.20
CA LEU A 223 4.48 13.85 30.73
C LEU A 223 4.92 13.28 32.09
N LEU A 224 6.20 13.45 32.43
CA LEU A 224 6.77 12.83 33.61
C LEU A 224 6.45 13.66 34.86
N LYS A 225 5.36 13.31 35.55
CA LYS A 225 5.07 13.71 36.91
C LYS A 225 5.57 12.61 37.86
N ASP A 226 6.13 12.99 39.01
CA ASP A 226 6.76 12.20 40.06
C ASP A 226 6.46 10.68 40.13
N LYS A 227 7.53 9.89 40.35
CA LYS A 227 7.58 8.43 40.63
C LYS A 227 7.58 7.48 39.43
N THR A 228 7.68 7.94 38.19
CA THR A 228 7.82 7.06 37.01
C THR A 228 9.30 7.00 36.63
N ILE A 229 9.85 5.80 36.47
CA ILE A 229 11.19 5.63 35.90
C ILE A 229 11.02 5.57 34.38
N VAL A 230 11.55 6.59 33.69
CA VAL A 230 11.59 6.58 32.25
C VAL A 230 13.03 6.57 31.78
N THR A 231 13.31 5.64 30.87
CA THR A 231 14.58 5.59 30.16
C THR A 231 14.33 5.99 28.73
N PHE A 232 14.99 7.05 28.27
CA PHE A 232 14.99 7.49 26.91
C PHE A 232 16.34 7.17 26.29
N GLN A 233 16.34 6.45 25.15
CA GLN A 233 17.56 6.03 24.46
C GLN A 233 17.41 6.24 22.96
N TYR A 234 18.50 6.63 22.33
CA TYR A 234 18.66 6.64 20.89
C TYR A 234 20.12 6.33 20.53
N ASP A 235 20.36 5.85 19.32
CA ASP A 235 21.71 5.55 18.85
C ASP A 235 22.55 6.84 18.76
N GLU A 236 23.62 6.94 19.55
CA GLU A 236 24.52 8.11 19.59
C GLU A 236 25.28 8.33 18.27
N GLN A 237 25.37 7.30 17.40
CA GLN A 237 26.03 7.39 16.09
C GLN A 237 25.12 7.97 15.00
N LEU A 238 23.89 8.35 15.33
CA LEU A 238 22.97 8.98 14.38
C LEU A 238 23.53 10.30 13.86
N ASP A 239 23.54 10.46 12.53
CA ASP A 239 23.79 11.78 11.93
C ASP A 239 22.58 12.68 12.19
N LYS A 240 22.69 13.48 13.25
CA LYS A 240 21.64 14.38 13.71
C LYS A 240 21.30 15.50 12.72
N ASN A 241 22.21 15.80 11.77
CA ASN A 241 22.00 16.80 10.72
C ASN A 241 21.19 16.24 9.53
N THR A 242 20.78 14.97 9.60
CA THR A 242 19.95 14.36 8.55
C THR A 242 18.62 15.10 8.41
N THR A 243 18.28 15.41 7.16
CA THR A 243 16.97 15.99 6.81
C THR A 243 15.88 14.90 6.76
N VAL A 244 14.78 15.14 7.43
CA VAL A 244 13.62 14.25 7.51
C VAL A 244 12.34 14.99 7.12
N TYR A 245 11.41 14.29 6.46
CA TYR A 245 10.11 14.81 6.03
C TYR A 245 8.98 14.08 6.77
N LEU A 246 8.24 14.80 7.63
CA LEU A 246 7.18 14.20 8.42
C LEU A 246 6.13 15.24 8.89
N HIS A 247 4.99 14.75 9.36
CA HIS A 247 4.01 15.55 10.10
C HIS A 247 4.38 15.52 11.60
N LEU A 248 5.32 16.37 12.02
CA LEU A 248 5.88 16.33 13.38
C LEU A 248 4.81 16.33 14.46
N ASN A 249 3.80 17.20 14.36
CA ASN A 249 2.72 17.29 15.34
C ASN A 249 1.94 15.97 15.50
N TYR A 250 1.74 15.21 14.41
CA TYR A 250 1.08 13.91 14.49
C TYR A 250 1.97 12.85 15.09
N VAL A 251 3.27 12.87 14.75
CA VAL A 251 4.24 11.94 15.34
C VAL A 251 4.38 12.17 16.86
N LEU A 252 4.50 13.42 17.29
CA LEU A 252 4.52 13.76 18.72
C LEU A 252 3.23 13.32 19.42
N ARG A 253 2.07 13.56 18.81
CA ARG A 253 0.78 13.13 19.36
C ARG A 253 0.64 11.61 19.43
N ALA A 254 1.19 10.89 18.44
CA ALA A 254 1.25 9.43 18.47
C ALA A 254 2.12 8.94 19.63
N LEU A 255 3.31 9.52 19.82
CA LEU A 255 4.15 9.25 20.98
C LEU A 255 3.41 9.51 22.30
N MET A 256 2.71 10.64 22.43
CA MET A 256 1.92 10.97 23.61
C MET A 256 0.86 9.91 23.92
N ASN A 257 0.15 9.42 22.90
CA ASN A 257 -0.83 8.33 23.05
C ASN A 257 -0.16 7.03 23.51
N MET A 258 1.01 6.68 22.96
CA MET A 258 1.77 5.50 23.38
C MET A 258 2.24 5.64 24.85
N MET A 259 2.76 6.81 25.23
CA MET A 259 3.22 7.11 26.57
C MET A 259 2.08 7.11 27.59
N GLN A 260 0.92 7.71 27.25
CA GLN A 260 -0.26 7.70 28.12
C GLN A 260 -0.73 6.26 28.39
N ASN A 261 -0.81 5.42 27.35
CA ASN A 261 -1.12 4.00 27.51
C ASN A 261 -0.08 3.30 28.40
N ALA A 262 1.21 3.55 28.17
CA ALA A 262 2.29 2.98 29.00
C ALA A 262 2.18 3.38 30.46
N LEU A 263 1.90 4.64 30.75
CA LEU A 263 1.71 5.16 32.13
C LEU A 263 0.53 4.51 32.85
N GLU A 264 -0.55 4.23 32.11
CA GLU A 264 -1.76 3.68 32.69
C GLU A 264 -1.65 2.18 32.95
N TYR A 265 -1.14 1.43 31.97
CA TYR A 265 -1.06 -0.03 32.06
C TYR A 265 0.20 -0.54 32.76
N SER A 266 1.11 0.35 33.20
CA SER A 266 2.25 0.00 34.06
C SER A 266 1.82 -0.47 35.44
N LYS A 267 2.64 -1.34 36.08
CA LYS A 267 2.43 -1.78 37.46
C LYS A 267 2.41 -0.60 38.41
N ALA A 268 1.39 -0.56 39.30
CA ALA A 268 1.14 0.57 40.19
C ALA A 268 2.31 0.87 41.16
N ASP A 269 2.99 -0.17 41.64
CA ASP A 269 4.02 -0.04 42.67
C ASP A 269 5.34 0.59 42.16
N LYS A 270 5.70 0.30 40.90
CA LYS A 270 6.88 0.83 40.22
C LYS A 270 6.67 0.93 38.75
N LYS A 271 6.20 2.07 38.30
CA LYS A 271 6.02 2.35 36.85
C LYS A 271 7.38 2.48 36.19
N THR A 272 7.64 1.62 35.19
CA THR A 272 8.87 1.65 34.41
C THR A 272 8.50 1.69 32.94
N ILE A 273 8.98 2.71 32.24
CA ILE A 273 8.74 2.93 30.83
C ILE A 273 10.08 3.10 30.12
N LYS A 274 10.26 2.45 28.99
CA LYS A 274 11.43 2.62 28.14
C LYS A 274 10.99 3.16 26.78
N VAL A 275 11.60 4.23 26.35
CA VAL A 275 11.38 4.83 25.03
C VAL A 275 12.66 4.71 24.24
N ASP A 276 12.62 3.96 23.14
CA ASP A 276 13.76 3.79 22.25
C ASP A 276 13.46 4.40 20.90
N LEU A 277 14.42 5.16 20.39
CA LEU A 277 14.40 5.74 19.06
C LEU A 277 15.51 5.15 18.21
N GLN A 278 15.13 4.74 17.00
CA GLN A 278 16.08 4.25 16.00
C GLN A 278 15.82 4.97 14.67
N TYR A 279 16.88 5.30 13.97
CA TYR A 279 16.78 5.87 12.64
C TYR A 279 17.71 5.14 11.68
N ALA A 280 17.15 4.53 10.64
CA ALA A 280 17.90 3.85 9.60
C ALA A 280 17.10 3.82 8.30
N HIS A 281 17.78 3.90 7.15
CA HIS A 281 17.15 3.77 5.82
C HIS A 281 15.93 4.69 5.61
N GLN A 282 16.02 5.93 6.07
CA GLN A 282 14.92 6.92 6.02
C GLN A 282 13.67 6.48 6.80
N GLN A 283 13.83 5.63 7.78
CA GLN A 283 12.77 5.27 8.72
C GLN A 283 13.14 5.71 10.13
N LEU A 284 12.23 6.45 10.75
CA LEU A 284 12.26 6.74 12.18
C LEU A 284 11.38 5.69 12.88
N VAL A 285 11.95 4.95 13.79
CA VAL A 285 11.27 3.95 14.60
C VAL A 285 11.20 4.44 16.02
N ILE A 286 10.00 4.52 16.58
CA ILE A 286 9.73 4.91 17.96
C ILE A 286 9.11 3.71 18.66
N SER A 287 9.70 3.23 19.72
CA SER A 287 9.15 2.17 20.56
C SER A 287 8.99 2.61 21.99
N VAL A 288 7.84 2.27 22.58
CA VAL A 288 7.52 2.50 23.98
C VAL A 288 7.22 1.15 24.62
N TRP A 289 8.02 0.77 25.58
CA TRP A 289 7.81 -0.42 26.41
C TRP A 289 7.42 0.01 27.82
N ASN A 290 6.48 -0.70 28.42
CA ASN A 290 6.11 -0.53 29.82
C ASN A 290 6.03 -1.86 30.55
N ASN A 291 6.44 -1.88 31.82
CA ASN A 291 6.18 -3.01 32.68
C ASN A 291 4.68 -3.11 32.99
N GLY A 292 4.12 -4.31 32.95
CA GLY A 292 2.68 -4.48 33.21
C GLY A 292 2.18 -5.89 32.86
N ALA A 293 0.89 -6.10 32.99
CA ALA A 293 0.28 -7.36 32.59
C ALA A 293 0.30 -7.52 31.07
N HIS A 294 0.63 -8.71 30.60
CA HIS A 294 0.53 -9.05 29.18
C HIS A 294 -0.89 -8.86 28.65
N LEU A 295 -0.98 -8.45 27.43
CA LEU A 295 -2.23 -8.40 26.67
C LEU A 295 -2.64 -9.81 26.26
N THR A 296 -3.94 -10.08 26.22
CA THR A 296 -4.46 -11.31 25.64
C THR A 296 -4.35 -11.28 24.12
N ASP A 297 -4.37 -12.46 23.48
CA ASP A 297 -4.31 -12.55 22.01
C ASP A 297 -5.45 -11.78 21.33
N GLU A 298 -6.66 -11.81 21.91
CA GLU A 298 -7.79 -11.01 21.45
C GLU A 298 -7.49 -9.51 21.49
N THR A 299 -6.89 -9.05 22.63
CA THR A 299 -6.52 -7.63 22.75
C THR A 299 -5.41 -7.25 21.78
N LEU A 300 -4.39 -8.10 21.56
CA LEU A 300 -3.33 -7.85 20.59
C LEU A 300 -3.87 -7.68 19.16
N GLN A 301 -4.88 -8.47 18.79
CA GLN A 301 -5.50 -8.41 17.46
C GLN A 301 -6.35 -7.16 17.22
N HIS A 302 -6.91 -6.57 18.29
CA HIS A 302 -7.89 -5.50 18.17
C HIS A 302 -7.48 -4.17 18.83
N ALA A 303 -6.34 -4.13 19.52
CA ALA A 303 -5.89 -2.97 20.30
C ALA A 303 -5.78 -1.68 19.46
N ASP A 304 -5.51 -1.79 18.17
CA ASP A 304 -5.38 -0.69 17.21
C ASP A 304 -6.71 -0.35 16.48
N SER A 305 -7.79 -1.07 16.83
CA SER A 305 -9.11 -0.82 16.26
C SER A 305 -9.79 0.37 16.94
N LEU A 306 -10.44 1.21 16.14
CA LEU A 306 -11.14 2.39 16.66
C LEU A 306 -12.25 1.95 17.64
N PHE A 307 -12.31 2.60 18.82
CA PHE A 307 -13.25 2.33 19.91
C PHE A 307 -13.06 1.00 20.63
N TYR A 308 -11.99 0.25 20.34
CA TYR A 308 -11.70 -0.98 21.07
C TYR A 308 -11.20 -0.68 22.49
N ARG A 309 -11.73 -1.41 23.47
CA ARG A 309 -11.34 -1.36 24.90
C ARG A 309 -11.41 -2.75 25.48
N LYS A 310 -10.38 -3.12 26.27
CA LYS A 310 -10.31 -4.42 26.96
C LYS A 310 -11.46 -4.57 27.96
N ASP A 311 -11.75 -3.53 28.74
CA ASP A 311 -12.79 -3.55 29.74
C ASP A 311 -14.06 -2.85 29.24
N LYS A 312 -15.14 -3.63 29.12
CA LYS A 312 -16.46 -3.14 28.72
C LYS A 312 -17.20 -2.40 29.85
N ASN A 313 -16.72 -2.50 31.09
CA ASN A 313 -17.30 -1.83 32.24
C ASN A 313 -16.94 -0.34 32.20
N ARG A 314 -17.91 0.48 31.86
CA ARG A 314 -17.80 1.95 31.84
C ARG A 314 -17.77 2.49 33.28
N ASN A 315 -16.60 2.52 33.92
CA ASN A 315 -16.44 3.40 35.06
C ASN A 315 -16.38 4.84 34.57
N LEU A 316 -17.19 5.71 35.15
CA LEU A 316 -17.23 7.15 34.85
C LEU A 316 -15.87 7.84 35.00
N ASN A 317 -14.89 7.17 35.63
CA ASN A 317 -13.54 7.70 35.90
C ASN A 317 -12.48 7.27 34.90
N ASP A 318 -12.85 6.57 33.81
CA ASP A 318 -11.90 6.00 32.86
C ASP A 318 -11.79 6.90 31.60
N ASP A 319 -10.66 7.56 31.43
CA ASP A 319 -10.41 8.57 30.37
C ASP A 319 -10.10 7.97 28.97
N HIS A 320 -10.28 6.63 28.80
CA HIS A 320 -9.95 5.94 27.56
C HIS A 320 -11.13 5.84 26.60
N PHE A 321 -11.01 6.50 25.47
CA PHE A 321 -12.02 6.49 24.42
C PHE A 321 -11.81 5.42 23.34
N GLY A 322 -10.71 4.65 23.41
CA GLY A 322 -10.35 3.66 22.39
C GLY A 322 -9.92 4.30 21.04
N ILE A 323 -9.44 5.55 21.08
CA ILE A 323 -8.98 6.28 19.88
C ILE A 323 -7.45 6.32 19.81
N GLY A 324 -6.75 6.20 20.94
CA GLY A 324 -5.32 6.45 21.04
C GLY A 324 -4.47 5.59 20.10
N LEU A 325 -4.56 4.25 20.19
CA LEU A 325 -3.79 3.33 19.33
C LEU A 325 -4.27 3.32 17.89
N ALA A 326 -5.57 3.54 17.63
CA ALA A 326 -6.08 3.75 16.29
C ALA A 326 -5.47 5.00 15.62
N PHE A 327 -5.29 6.08 16.40
CA PHE A 327 -4.59 7.28 15.92
C PHE A 327 -3.10 6.99 15.65
N VAL A 328 -2.42 6.24 16.53
CA VAL A 328 -1.02 5.83 16.34
C VAL A 328 -0.86 5.02 15.05
N LYS A 329 -1.75 4.05 14.82
CA LYS A 329 -1.80 3.28 13.57
C LYS A 329 -1.96 4.19 12.36
N ARG A 330 -2.94 5.10 12.41
CA ARG A 330 -3.21 6.00 11.29
C ARG A 330 -2.03 6.93 10.98
N VAL A 331 -1.31 7.43 12.00
CA VAL A 331 -0.10 8.23 11.81
C VAL A 331 1.00 7.42 11.14
N SER A 332 1.20 6.15 11.53
CA SER A 332 2.18 5.28 10.87
C SER A 332 1.83 5.04 9.40
N GLU A 333 0.56 4.75 9.09
CA GLU A 333 0.06 4.56 7.72
C GLU A 333 0.24 5.83 6.86
N LEU A 334 -0.05 7.02 7.41
CA LEU A 334 0.16 8.31 6.75
C LEU A 334 1.62 8.55 6.37
N HIS A 335 2.55 7.90 7.06
CA HIS A 335 3.99 7.96 6.79
C HIS A 335 4.52 6.65 6.16
N HIS A 336 3.69 5.83 5.52
CA HIS A 336 4.08 4.54 4.92
C HIS A 336 4.84 3.61 5.88
N GLY A 337 4.50 3.70 7.16
CA GLY A 337 5.07 2.89 8.21
C GLY A 337 4.11 1.81 8.71
N THR A 338 4.44 1.25 9.87
CA THR A 338 3.69 0.17 10.51
C THR A 338 3.57 0.39 12.00
N LEU A 339 2.50 -0.13 12.61
CA LEU A 339 2.32 -0.27 14.06
C LEU A 339 2.48 -1.74 14.43
N GLU A 340 3.29 -2.01 15.45
CA GLU A 340 3.48 -3.32 16.06
C GLU A 340 3.18 -3.23 17.56
N ILE A 341 2.35 -4.14 18.08
CA ILE A 341 2.02 -4.25 19.51
C ILE A 341 2.32 -5.68 19.91
N LYS A 342 3.17 -5.86 20.92
CA LYS A 342 3.53 -7.19 21.40
C LYS A 342 3.78 -7.23 22.89
N ASN A 343 3.63 -8.42 23.47
CA ASN A 343 4.13 -8.71 24.79
C ASN A 343 5.64 -8.95 24.71
N GLU A 344 6.42 -8.29 25.55
CA GLU A 344 7.88 -8.40 25.59
C GLU A 344 8.35 -8.33 27.04
N ASP A 345 9.16 -9.28 27.46
CA ASP A 345 9.62 -9.45 28.85
C ASP A 345 8.43 -9.54 29.83
N ASP A 346 8.42 -8.72 30.88
CA ASP A 346 7.34 -8.60 31.86
C ASP A 346 6.39 -7.43 31.57
N GLY A 347 6.20 -7.10 30.28
CA GLY A 347 5.43 -5.94 29.89
C GLY A 347 4.89 -5.99 28.46
N VAL A 348 4.57 -4.81 27.95
CA VAL A 348 4.03 -4.60 26.60
C VAL A 348 4.89 -3.59 25.87
N LYS A 349 5.19 -3.86 24.61
CA LYS A 349 5.90 -2.95 23.70
C LYS A 349 4.99 -2.52 22.57
N VAL A 350 4.87 -1.23 22.39
CA VAL A 350 4.22 -0.59 21.24
C VAL A 350 5.30 0.07 20.39
N LYS A 351 5.36 -0.23 19.12
CA LYS A 351 6.39 0.26 18.21
C LYS A 351 5.73 0.79 16.93
N ILE A 352 6.11 2.00 16.54
CA ILE A 352 5.74 2.57 15.24
C ILE A 352 6.98 2.78 14.39
N SER A 353 6.81 2.62 13.09
CA SER A 353 7.78 3.10 12.10
C SER A 353 7.13 4.20 11.26
N VAL A 354 7.91 5.21 10.90
CA VAL A 354 7.52 6.33 10.04
C VAL A 354 8.57 6.53 8.97
N TYR A 355 8.16 6.49 7.69
CA TYR A 355 9.05 6.81 6.59
C TYR A 355 9.23 8.33 6.49
N THR A 356 10.48 8.77 6.47
CA THR A 356 10.86 10.19 6.55
C THR A 356 11.57 10.69 5.30
N GLY A 357 11.65 9.86 4.26
CA GLY A 357 12.20 10.27 2.97
C GLY A 357 11.27 11.23 2.24
N LYS A 358 11.84 12.06 1.37
CA LYS A 358 11.08 12.89 0.44
C LYS A 358 10.39 11.97 -0.58
N ASN A 359 9.09 12.13 -0.80
CA ASN A 359 8.40 11.36 -1.83
C ASN A 359 9.03 11.67 -3.20
N LYS A 360 9.47 10.63 -3.88
CA LYS A 360 9.79 10.76 -5.30
C LYS A 360 8.46 10.95 -6.04
N LYS A 361 8.31 12.12 -6.67
CA LYS A 361 7.22 12.38 -7.62
C LYS A 361 7.24 11.36 -8.75
#